data_eecbe1364d8ed407befedcd4aba883a1
#
_entry.id   eecbe1364d8ed407befedcd4aba883a1
#
_cell.length_a   1.000
_cell.length_b   1.000
_cell.length_c   1.000
_cell.angle_alpha   90.00
_cell.angle_beta   90.00
_cell.angle_gamma   90.00
#
_symmetry.space_group_name_H-M   'P 1'
#
loop_
_entity.id
_entity.type
_entity.pdbx_description
1 polymer ?
#
loop_
_entity_poly.entity_id
_entity_poly.type
_entity_poly.pdbx_seq_one_letter_code
_entity_poly.pdbx_strand_id
1 'polypeptide(L)'
;KAAELYCKAAEYGSPRGQMLLAHAFHDGIGVEADAAEAVHWVRAAAYQRYGEGMHRLGVCYEYGDGVEQNWEHAVHWFREAAESGVSAAMTDLGYCYEKGCGVEQSWEQAFSWYRRGAECGDPVSMCNLGLCYEKGCGVEADPVQAFWLYQQAVEMGSLNAVCCLGVCYQYGIGTAPDAKKAAELYCKAAEYGSPRGQMLLAHAF
;
A
#
# COMPACT_ATOMS: atom_id res chain seq x y z
N LYS A 1 5.86 -20.24 24.33
CA LYS A 1 5.08 -19.32 25.23
C LYS A 1 4.27 -18.28 24.47
N ALA A 2 4.85 -17.52 23.49
CA ALA A 2 4.08 -16.52 22.75
C ALA A 2 2.99 -17.17 21.88
N ALA A 3 3.33 -18.18 21.07
CA ALA A 3 2.39 -18.91 20.24
C ALA A 3 1.25 -19.55 21.04
N GLU A 4 1.54 -20.15 22.21
CA GLU A 4 0.51 -20.69 23.10
C GLU A 4 -0.50 -19.64 23.59
N LEU A 5 -0.04 -18.40 23.82
CA LEU A 5 -0.92 -17.29 24.19
C LEU A 5 -1.75 -16.83 23.01
N TYR A 6 -1.16 -16.82 21.80
CA TYR A 6 -1.88 -16.49 20.58
C TYR A 6 -2.96 -17.54 20.27
N CYS A 7 -2.65 -18.84 20.42
CA CYS A 7 -3.63 -19.92 20.28
C CYS A 7 -4.82 -19.69 21.22
N LYS A 8 -4.56 -19.50 22.52
CA LYS A 8 -5.63 -19.24 23.49
C LYS A 8 -6.48 -18.01 23.13
N ALA A 9 -5.82 -16.88 22.77
CA ALA A 9 -6.54 -15.67 22.38
C ALA A 9 -7.40 -15.88 21.12
N ALA A 10 -6.89 -16.63 20.14
CA ALA A 10 -7.58 -16.95 18.91
C ALA A 10 -8.78 -17.89 19.16
N GLU A 11 -8.60 -18.94 19.99
CA GLU A 11 -9.66 -19.86 20.41
C GLU A 11 -10.79 -19.17 21.19
N TYR A 12 -10.46 -18.14 21.99
CA TYR A 12 -11.45 -17.27 22.64
C TYR A 12 -12.11 -16.25 21.68
N GLY A 13 -11.83 -16.34 20.38
CA GLY A 13 -12.49 -15.52 19.36
C GLY A 13 -11.92 -14.12 19.20
N SER A 14 -10.76 -13.79 19.81
CA SER A 14 -10.15 -12.46 19.64
C SER A 14 -9.63 -12.27 18.22
N PRO A 15 -10.16 -11.31 17.41
CA PRO A 15 -9.68 -11.08 16.06
C PRO A 15 -8.19 -10.73 16.01
N ARG A 16 -7.71 -9.95 16.97
CA ARG A 16 -6.29 -9.62 17.11
C ARG A 16 -5.46 -10.85 17.47
N GLY A 17 -5.98 -11.73 18.35
CA GLY A 17 -5.33 -12.99 18.68
C GLY A 17 -5.22 -13.91 17.47
N GLN A 18 -6.28 -13.98 16.66
CA GLN A 18 -6.32 -14.73 15.39
C GLN A 18 -5.28 -14.20 14.39
N MET A 19 -5.13 -12.89 14.26
CA MET A 19 -4.11 -12.28 13.39
C MET A 19 -2.69 -12.58 13.87
N LEU A 20 -2.44 -12.50 15.18
CA LEU A 20 -1.13 -12.84 15.74
C LEU A 20 -0.78 -14.32 15.55
N LEU A 21 -1.77 -15.21 15.67
CA LEU A 21 -1.60 -16.63 15.41
C LEU A 21 -1.38 -16.92 13.92
N ALA A 22 -2.11 -16.22 13.04
CA ALA A 22 -1.89 -16.28 11.60
C ALA A 22 -0.46 -15.89 11.22
N HIS A 23 0.07 -14.80 11.77
CA HIS A 23 1.48 -14.42 11.59
C HIS A 23 2.45 -15.49 12.10
N ALA A 24 2.15 -16.10 13.27
CA ALA A 24 3.00 -17.16 13.82
C ALA A 24 3.08 -18.38 12.89
N PHE A 25 1.96 -18.79 12.28
CA PHE A 25 1.94 -19.87 11.29
C PHE A 25 2.59 -19.48 9.96
N HIS A 26 2.40 -18.24 9.50
CA HIS A 26 3.03 -17.76 8.27
C HIS A 26 4.57 -17.76 8.39
N ASP A 27 5.11 -17.26 9.50
CA ASP A 27 6.54 -17.03 9.69
C ASP A 27 7.24 -18.17 10.44
N GLY A 28 6.51 -19.20 10.92
CA GLY A 28 7.06 -20.29 11.72
C GLY A 28 7.52 -19.88 13.12
N ILE A 29 6.87 -18.87 13.73
CA ILE A 29 7.27 -18.31 15.03
C ILE A 29 6.67 -19.12 16.18
N GLY A 30 7.42 -20.09 16.70
CA GLY A 30 7.00 -20.93 17.81
C GLY A 30 5.97 -22.01 17.45
N VAL A 31 5.66 -22.16 16.18
CA VAL A 31 4.90 -23.21 15.51
C VAL A 31 5.58 -23.56 14.19
N GLU A 32 5.28 -24.70 13.61
CA GLU A 32 5.71 -25.01 12.25
C GLU A 32 5.00 -24.08 11.26
N ALA A 33 5.73 -23.59 10.25
CA ALA A 33 5.15 -22.71 9.24
C ALA A 33 4.10 -23.45 8.40
N ASP A 34 2.90 -22.88 8.32
CA ASP A 34 1.77 -23.42 7.56
C ASP A 34 0.90 -22.28 7.02
N ALA A 35 1.01 -22.03 5.73
CA ALA A 35 0.26 -20.96 5.07
C ALA A 35 -1.27 -21.22 5.05
N ALA A 36 -1.70 -22.49 5.00
CA ALA A 36 -3.11 -22.82 5.01
C ALA A 36 -3.73 -22.57 6.40
N GLU A 37 -3.01 -22.94 7.46
CA GLU A 37 -3.41 -22.62 8.85
C GLU A 37 -3.37 -21.09 9.08
N ALA A 38 -2.37 -20.39 8.56
CA ALA A 38 -2.31 -18.92 8.64
C ALA A 38 -3.57 -18.30 8.03
N VAL A 39 -3.96 -18.70 6.82
CA VAL A 39 -5.19 -18.18 6.16
C VAL A 39 -6.46 -18.60 6.90
N HIS A 40 -6.50 -19.78 7.51
CA HIS A 40 -7.64 -20.17 8.35
C HIS A 40 -7.92 -19.12 9.43
N TRP A 41 -6.88 -18.68 10.14
CA TRP A 41 -7.01 -17.68 11.21
C TRP A 41 -7.25 -16.27 10.68
N VAL A 42 -6.65 -15.91 9.53
CA VAL A 42 -6.97 -14.64 8.84
C VAL A 42 -8.46 -14.59 8.48
N ARG A 43 -9.02 -15.67 7.93
CA ARG A 43 -10.46 -15.77 7.62
C ARG A 43 -11.32 -15.60 8.86
N ALA A 44 -10.95 -16.24 9.97
CA ALA A 44 -11.68 -16.12 11.23
C ALA A 44 -11.76 -14.66 11.70
N ALA A 45 -10.69 -13.88 11.57
CA ALA A 45 -10.67 -12.46 11.89
C ALA A 45 -11.49 -11.63 10.87
N ALA A 46 -11.36 -11.92 9.58
CA ALA A 46 -12.07 -11.21 8.51
C ALA A 46 -13.58 -11.36 8.63
N TYR A 47 -14.09 -12.55 8.91
CA TYR A 47 -15.51 -12.81 9.10
C TYR A 47 -16.10 -12.14 10.35
N GLN A 48 -15.25 -11.74 11.31
CA GLN A 48 -15.65 -10.87 12.42
C GLN A 48 -15.64 -9.38 12.04
N ARG A 49 -15.45 -9.06 10.74
CA ARG A 49 -15.33 -7.69 10.20
C ARG A 49 -14.14 -6.90 10.80
N TYR A 50 -13.09 -7.61 11.21
CA TYR A 50 -11.86 -6.98 11.65
C TYR A 50 -11.10 -6.44 10.44
N GLY A 51 -10.95 -5.13 10.33
CA GLY A 51 -10.43 -4.45 9.14
C GLY A 51 -9.09 -4.98 8.65
N GLU A 52 -8.12 -5.15 9.56
CA GLU A 52 -6.80 -5.71 9.26
C GLU A 52 -6.90 -7.17 8.77
N GLY A 53 -7.82 -7.97 9.36
CA GLY A 53 -8.08 -9.34 8.91
C GLY A 53 -8.66 -9.39 7.51
N MET A 54 -9.62 -8.50 7.19
CA MET A 54 -10.20 -8.37 5.86
C MET A 54 -9.12 -7.96 4.83
N HIS A 55 -8.31 -6.95 5.14
CA HIS A 55 -7.21 -6.52 4.27
C HIS A 55 -6.22 -7.66 4.03
N ARG A 56 -5.76 -8.34 5.09
CA ARG A 56 -4.81 -9.46 4.96
C ARG A 56 -5.39 -10.61 4.14
N LEU A 57 -6.69 -10.90 4.26
CA LEU A 57 -7.34 -11.93 3.45
C LEU A 57 -7.36 -11.55 1.96
N GLY A 58 -7.57 -10.27 1.65
CA GLY A 58 -7.41 -9.74 0.30
C GLY A 58 -6.01 -9.97 -0.24
N VAL A 59 -4.97 -9.68 0.54
CA VAL A 59 -3.56 -9.93 0.21
C VAL A 59 -3.28 -11.43 0.00
N CYS A 60 -3.84 -12.31 0.83
CA CYS A 60 -3.70 -13.76 0.62
C CYS A 60 -4.26 -14.21 -0.74
N TYR A 61 -5.41 -13.68 -1.15
CA TYR A 61 -5.98 -13.96 -2.47
C TYR A 61 -5.21 -13.31 -3.62
N GLU A 62 -4.61 -12.12 -3.41
CA GLU A 62 -3.76 -11.44 -4.38
C GLU A 62 -2.54 -12.28 -4.75
N TYR A 63 -1.85 -12.84 -3.76
CA TYR A 63 -0.59 -13.57 -3.97
C TYR A 63 -0.76 -15.09 -4.05
N GLY A 64 -1.92 -15.64 -3.68
CA GLY A 64 -2.12 -17.07 -3.56
C GLY A 64 -1.44 -17.66 -2.32
N ASP A 65 -1.28 -16.87 -1.26
CA ASP A 65 -0.64 -17.27 -0.02
C ASP A 65 -1.61 -18.09 0.85
N GLY A 66 -1.40 -19.42 0.91
CA GLY A 66 -2.28 -20.37 1.60
C GLY A 66 -3.65 -20.58 0.97
N VAL A 67 -3.92 -19.96 -0.17
CA VAL A 67 -5.15 -20.10 -0.98
C VAL A 67 -4.81 -20.04 -2.46
N GLU A 68 -5.72 -20.48 -3.33
CA GLU A 68 -5.60 -20.24 -4.76
C GLU A 68 -5.71 -18.74 -5.05
N GLN A 69 -4.79 -18.20 -5.88
CA GLN A 69 -4.80 -16.82 -6.30
C GLN A 69 -6.13 -16.46 -7.00
N ASN A 70 -6.76 -15.38 -6.55
CA ASN A 70 -8.03 -14.92 -7.12
C ASN A 70 -8.21 -13.42 -6.91
N TRP A 71 -8.04 -12.64 -7.97
CA TRP A 71 -8.16 -11.19 -7.93
C TRP A 71 -9.58 -10.68 -7.62
N GLU A 72 -10.62 -11.40 -8.02
CA GLU A 72 -12.01 -11.00 -7.70
C GLU A 72 -12.28 -11.12 -6.19
N HIS A 73 -11.77 -12.19 -5.57
CA HIS A 73 -11.83 -12.34 -4.11
C HIS A 73 -10.95 -11.32 -3.40
N ALA A 74 -9.75 -11.02 -3.93
CA ALA A 74 -8.89 -9.98 -3.37
C ALA A 74 -9.59 -8.62 -3.35
N VAL A 75 -10.17 -8.21 -4.48
CA VAL A 75 -10.92 -6.95 -4.60
C VAL A 75 -12.13 -6.91 -3.66
N HIS A 76 -12.85 -8.01 -3.52
CA HIS A 76 -13.96 -8.08 -2.57
C HIS A 76 -13.49 -7.75 -1.15
N TRP A 77 -12.44 -8.40 -0.68
CA TRP A 77 -11.92 -8.21 0.66
C TRP A 77 -11.24 -6.85 0.85
N PHE A 78 -10.53 -6.34 -0.16
CA PHE A 78 -9.99 -4.98 -0.12
C PHE A 78 -11.10 -3.94 -0.01
N ARG A 79 -12.23 -4.13 -0.72
CA ARG A 79 -13.38 -3.21 -0.62
C ARG A 79 -14.00 -3.23 0.78
N GLU A 80 -14.27 -4.40 1.35
CA GLU A 80 -14.78 -4.52 2.71
C GLU A 80 -13.84 -3.88 3.75
N ALA A 81 -12.53 -4.08 3.61
CA ALA A 81 -11.53 -3.46 4.48
C ALA A 81 -11.46 -1.93 4.28
N ALA A 82 -11.48 -1.45 3.04
CA ALA A 82 -11.46 -0.02 2.72
C ALA A 82 -12.70 0.71 3.25
N GLU A 83 -13.88 0.10 3.15
CA GLU A 83 -15.13 0.63 3.72
C GLU A 83 -15.12 0.64 5.25
N SER A 84 -14.36 -0.25 5.88
CA SER A 84 -14.13 -0.22 7.34
C SER A 84 -13.09 0.81 7.79
N GLY A 85 -12.45 1.55 6.84
CA GLY A 85 -11.49 2.62 7.13
C GLY A 85 -10.02 2.19 7.06
N VAL A 86 -9.69 1.00 6.55
CA VAL A 86 -8.28 0.56 6.39
C VAL A 86 -7.66 1.26 5.18
N SER A 87 -6.77 2.21 5.41
CA SER A 87 -6.15 3.03 4.36
C SER A 87 -5.30 2.22 3.37
N ALA A 88 -4.56 1.21 3.85
CA ALA A 88 -3.81 0.30 2.99
C ALA A 88 -4.72 -0.43 1.98
N ALA A 89 -5.90 -0.88 2.42
CA ALA A 89 -6.89 -1.50 1.53
C ALA A 89 -7.45 -0.52 0.48
N MET A 90 -7.56 0.77 0.81
CA MET A 90 -7.94 1.81 -0.16
C MET A 90 -6.88 1.94 -1.25
N THR A 91 -5.60 1.89 -0.88
CA THR A 91 -4.47 1.90 -1.82
C THR A 91 -4.49 0.68 -2.73
N ASP A 92 -4.65 -0.52 -2.18
CA ASP A 92 -4.68 -1.76 -2.96
C ASP A 92 -5.90 -1.83 -3.88
N LEU A 93 -7.05 -1.36 -3.41
CA LEU A 93 -8.25 -1.27 -4.25
C LEU A 93 -8.08 -0.24 -5.38
N GLY A 94 -7.44 0.90 -5.10
CA GLY A 94 -7.04 1.88 -6.12
C GLY A 94 -6.13 1.25 -7.18
N TYR A 95 -5.14 0.47 -6.76
CA TYR A 95 -4.26 -0.27 -7.66
C TYR A 95 -5.02 -1.32 -8.51
N CYS A 96 -5.97 -2.05 -7.91
CA CYS A 96 -6.81 -2.99 -8.66
C CYS A 96 -7.59 -2.28 -9.79
N TYR A 97 -8.16 -1.11 -9.53
CA TYR A 97 -8.83 -0.32 -10.56
C TYR A 97 -7.86 0.29 -11.58
N GLU A 98 -6.66 0.71 -11.15
CA GLU A 98 -5.62 1.20 -12.07
C GLU A 98 -5.20 0.13 -13.08
N LYS A 99 -5.04 -1.12 -12.65
CA LYS A 99 -4.53 -2.23 -13.47
C LYS A 99 -5.62 -3.09 -14.10
N GLY A 100 -6.85 -3.02 -13.63
CA GLY A 100 -7.93 -3.92 -14.04
C GLY A 100 -7.78 -5.32 -13.44
N CYS A 101 -7.20 -5.44 -12.25
CA CYS A 101 -7.02 -6.72 -11.56
C CYS A 101 -8.31 -7.08 -10.79
N GLY A 102 -9.04 -8.10 -11.23
CA GLY A 102 -10.30 -8.55 -10.61
C GLY A 102 -11.48 -7.58 -10.77
N VAL A 103 -11.29 -6.46 -11.44
CA VAL A 103 -12.30 -5.45 -11.79
C VAL A 103 -12.00 -4.85 -13.16
N GLU A 104 -13.00 -4.23 -13.78
CA GLU A 104 -12.78 -3.41 -14.97
C GLU A 104 -11.87 -2.22 -14.64
N GLN A 105 -10.88 -1.96 -15.51
CA GLN A 105 -9.95 -0.85 -15.32
C GLN A 105 -10.70 0.49 -15.35
N SER A 106 -10.46 1.34 -14.35
CA SER A 106 -11.02 2.68 -14.28
C SER A 106 -10.10 3.62 -13.50
N TRP A 107 -9.54 4.61 -14.20
CA TRP A 107 -8.72 5.64 -13.56
C TRP A 107 -9.53 6.55 -12.62
N GLU A 108 -10.81 6.79 -12.89
CA GLU A 108 -11.71 7.57 -12.04
C GLU A 108 -11.92 6.86 -10.69
N GLN A 109 -12.11 5.54 -10.72
CA GLN A 109 -12.23 4.75 -9.50
C GLN A 109 -10.89 4.68 -8.75
N ALA A 110 -9.78 4.45 -9.45
CA ALA A 110 -8.45 4.46 -8.85
C ALA A 110 -8.15 5.78 -8.15
N PHE A 111 -8.37 6.91 -8.84
CA PHE A 111 -8.24 8.26 -8.27
C PHE A 111 -9.10 8.44 -7.01
N SER A 112 -10.37 8.03 -7.06
CA SER A 112 -11.27 8.15 -5.91
C SER A 112 -10.77 7.39 -4.69
N TRP A 113 -10.26 6.18 -4.88
CA TRP A 113 -9.74 5.36 -3.79
C TRP A 113 -8.40 5.89 -3.26
N TYR A 114 -7.47 6.32 -4.13
CA TYR A 114 -6.22 6.96 -3.70
C TYR A 114 -6.48 8.25 -2.93
N ARG A 115 -7.48 9.06 -3.34
CA ARG A 115 -7.87 10.25 -2.60
C ARG A 115 -8.37 9.92 -1.20
N ARG A 116 -9.25 8.93 -1.05
CA ARG A 116 -9.72 8.49 0.27
C ARG A 116 -8.59 7.98 1.15
N GLY A 117 -7.67 7.18 0.61
CA GLY A 117 -6.49 6.72 1.34
C GLY A 117 -5.57 7.87 1.77
N ALA A 118 -5.36 8.86 0.91
CA ALA A 118 -4.59 10.06 1.22
C ALA A 118 -5.25 10.91 2.33
N GLU A 119 -6.57 11.06 2.30
CA GLU A 119 -7.37 11.73 3.35
C GLU A 119 -7.24 11.00 4.71
N CYS A 120 -7.03 9.68 4.69
CA CYS A 120 -6.71 8.89 5.90
C CYS A 120 -5.23 8.98 6.31
N GLY A 121 -4.41 9.75 5.61
CA GLY A 121 -3.00 9.95 5.93
C GLY A 121 -2.08 8.83 5.42
N ASP A 122 -2.48 8.03 4.43
CA ASP A 122 -1.61 7.01 3.86
C ASP A 122 -0.62 7.61 2.86
N PRO A 123 0.71 7.53 3.12
CA PRO A 123 1.71 8.14 2.24
C PRO A 123 1.85 7.45 0.88
N VAL A 124 1.44 6.19 0.75
CA VAL A 124 1.44 5.47 -0.53
C VAL A 124 0.29 5.97 -1.40
N SER A 125 -0.90 6.10 -0.81
CA SER A 125 -2.06 6.71 -1.47
C SER A 125 -1.78 8.16 -1.89
N MET A 126 -1.11 8.97 -1.05
CA MET A 126 -0.72 10.34 -1.41
C MET A 126 0.21 10.36 -2.62
N CYS A 127 1.17 9.44 -2.68
CA CYS A 127 2.08 9.33 -3.81
C CYS A 127 1.35 8.94 -5.10
N ASN A 128 0.44 7.95 -5.03
CA ASN A 128 -0.35 7.51 -6.18
C ASN A 128 -1.34 8.60 -6.64
N LEU A 129 -1.96 9.31 -5.70
CA LEU A 129 -2.81 10.47 -6.00
C LEU A 129 -2.01 11.58 -6.69
N GLY A 130 -0.78 11.84 -6.23
CA GLY A 130 0.15 12.76 -6.90
C GLY A 130 0.44 12.35 -8.34
N LEU A 131 0.67 11.06 -8.60
CA LEU A 131 0.84 10.54 -9.95
C LEU A 131 -0.41 10.71 -10.83
N CYS A 132 -1.61 10.57 -10.24
CA CYS A 132 -2.86 10.84 -10.97
C CYS A 132 -2.95 12.31 -11.41
N TYR A 133 -2.64 13.25 -10.52
CA TYR A 133 -2.61 14.68 -10.88
C TYR A 133 -1.47 15.03 -11.85
N GLU A 134 -0.29 14.43 -11.71
CA GLU A 134 0.84 14.66 -12.63
C GLU A 134 0.50 14.28 -14.07
N LYS A 135 -0.21 13.14 -14.23
CA LYS A 135 -0.49 12.54 -15.55
C LYS A 135 -1.88 12.82 -16.08
N GLY A 136 -2.79 13.36 -15.26
CA GLY A 136 -4.20 13.53 -15.65
C GLY A 136 -4.96 12.20 -15.71
N CYS A 137 -4.65 11.23 -14.83
CA CYS A 137 -5.30 9.93 -14.80
C CYS A 137 -6.52 9.96 -13.88
N GLY A 138 -7.73 9.86 -14.45
CA GLY A 138 -9.00 9.94 -13.69
C GLY A 138 -9.35 11.33 -13.14
N VAL A 139 -8.54 12.35 -13.45
CA VAL A 139 -8.69 13.74 -13.04
C VAL A 139 -7.99 14.64 -14.06
N GLU A 140 -8.34 15.91 -14.12
CA GLU A 140 -7.57 16.90 -14.89
C GLU A 140 -6.16 17.04 -14.30
N ALA A 141 -5.14 17.14 -15.16
CA ALA A 141 -3.75 17.25 -14.73
C ALA A 141 -3.52 18.55 -13.95
N ASP A 142 -2.93 18.42 -12.77
CA ASP A 142 -2.51 19.53 -11.91
C ASP A 142 -1.11 19.23 -11.32
N PRO A 143 -0.03 19.64 -12.01
CA PRO A 143 1.32 19.43 -11.54
C PRO A 143 1.65 20.09 -10.20
N VAL A 144 0.97 21.21 -9.86
CA VAL A 144 1.18 21.90 -8.58
C VAL A 144 0.61 21.08 -7.44
N GLN A 145 -0.58 20.51 -7.62
CA GLN A 145 -1.19 19.62 -6.65
C GLN A 145 -0.37 18.32 -6.49
N ALA A 146 0.15 17.78 -7.60
CA ALA A 146 1.04 16.61 -7.55
C ALA A 146 2.29 16.88 -6.70
N PHE A 147 2.97 18.01 -6.95
CA PHE A 147 4.14 18.43 -6.19
C PHE A 147 3.86 18.55 -4.70
N TRP A 148 2.75 19.19 -4.32
CA TRP A 148 2.34 19.33 -2.93
C TRP A 148 2.07 17.98 -2.24
N LEU A 149 1.38 17.06 -2.92
CA LEU A 149 1.14 15.71 -2.40
C LEU A 149 2.43 14.92 -2.18
N TYR A 150 3.40 15.04 -3.10
CA TYR A 150 4.72 14.40 -2.92
C TYR A 150 5.46 14.99 -1.73
N GLN A 151 5.40 16.31 -1.51
CA GLN A 151 6.01 16.93 -0.31
C GLN A 151 5.40 16.36 0.99
N GLN A 152 4.09 16.28 1.07
CA GLN A 152 3.42 15.71 2.24
C GLN A 152 3.79 14.24 2.45
N ALA A 153 3.80 13.43 1.40
CA ALA A 153 4.20 12.03 1.49
C ALA A 153 5.67 11.86 1.94
N VAL A 154 6.57 12.78 1.55
CA VAL A 154 7.97 12.82 2.02
C VAL A 154 8.03 13.13 3.51
N GLU A 155 7.24 14.07 4.01
CA GLU A 155 7.15 14.41 5.44
C GLU A 155 6.67 13.22 6.27
N MET A 156 5.85 12.35 5.68
CA MET A 156 5.38 11.09 6.28
C MET A 156 6.32 9.89 6.07
N GLY A 157 7.51 10.13 5.50
CA GLY A 157 8.57 9.12 5.37
C GLY A 157 8.49 8.24 4.12
N SER A 158 7.69 8.59 3.12
CA SER A 158 7.61 7.82 1.86
C SER A 158 8.86 7.98 1.01
N LEU A 159 9.66 6.93 0.88
CA LEU A 159 10.84 6.91 -0.01
C LEU A 159 10.48 7.02 -1.50
N ASN A 160 9.33 6.49 -1.90
CA ASN A 160 8.84 6.64 -3.27
C ASN A 160 8.53 8.11 -3.59
N ALA A 161 7.93 8.83 -2.65
CA ALA A 161 7.65 10.25 -2.81
C ALA A 161 8.92 11.09 -2.87
N VAL A 162 10.00 10.71 -2.17
CA VAL A 162 11.32 11.37 -2.29
C VAL A 162 11.81 11.33 -3.74
N CYS A 163 11.70 10.17 -4.40
CA CYS A 163 12.06 10.03 -5.81
C CYS A 163 11.17 10.89 -6.72
N CYS A 164 9.84 10.87 -6.50
CA CYS A 164 8.90 11.68 -7.29
C CYS A 164 9.17 13.18 -7.12
N LEU A 165 9.40 13.63 -5.89
CA LEU A 165 9.74 15.02 -5.59
C LEU A 165 11.07 15.44 -6.26
N GLY A 166 12.07 14.55 -6.28
CA GLY A 166 13.32 14.77 -7.02
C GLY A 166 13.09 14.95 -8.51
N VAL A 167 12.22 14.15 -9.12
CA VAL A 167 11.80 14.29 -10.53
C VAL A 167 11.09 15.62 -10.76
N CYS A 168 10.22 16.04 -9.84
CA CYS A 168 9.56 17.36 -9.93
C CYS A 168 10.57 18.50 -9.96
N TYR A 169 11.58 18.49 -9.10
CA TYR A 169 12.66 19.51 -9.14
C TYR A 169 13.55 19.40 -10.39
N GLN A 170 13.81 18.20 -10.89
CA GLN A 170 14.66 18.03 -12.08
C GLN A 170 13.99 18.62 -13.32
N TYR A 171 12.69 18.39 -13.51
CA TYR A 171 11.95 18.76 -14.71
C TYR A 171 11.04 19.99 -14.56
N GLY A 172 10.94 20.57 -13.36
CA GLY A 172 10.06 21.71 -13.11
C GLY A 172 8.58 21.34 -13.09
N ILE A 173 8.22 20.14 -12.59
CA ILE A 173 6.84 19.67 -12.48
C ILE A 173 6.20 20.31 -11.24
N GLY A 174 5.27 21.24 -11.43
CA GLY A 174 4.60 21.96 -10.34
C GLY A 174 5.49 22.89 -9.51
N THR A 175 6.77 23.06 -9.89
CA THR A 175 7.74 23.93 -9.23
C THR A 175 8.77 24.45 -10.23
N ALA A 176 9.59 25.43 -9.84
CA ALA A 176 10.75 25.80 -10.64
C ALA A 176 11.82 24.68 -10.64
N PRO A 177 12.49 24.42 -11.76
CA PRO A 177 13.56 23.43 -11.82
C PRO A 177 14.70 23.77 -10.84
N ASP A 178 15.20 22.74 -10.12
CA ASP A 178 16.33 22.85 -9.20
C ASP A 178 17.13 21.55 -9.19
N ALA A 179 18.14 21.45 -10.06
CA ALA A 179 18.95 20.26 -10.20
C ALA A 179 19.72 19.87 -8.91
N LYS A 180 20.06 20.87 -8.07
CA LYS A 180 20.75 20.63 -6.81
C LYS A 180 19.83 19.90 -5.82
N LYS A 181 18.61 20.41 -5.65
CA LYS A 181 17.60 19.75 -4.79
C LYS A 181 17.23 18.37 -5.32
N ALA A 182 17.11 18.20 -6.64
CA ALA A 182 16.87 16.90 -7.24
C ALA A 182 17.95 15.89 -6.85
N ALA A 183 19.23 16.27 -7.00
CA ALA A 183 20.37 15.41 -6.64
C ALA A 183 20.38 15.08 -5.13
N GLU A 184 20.15 16.06 -4.25
CA GLU A 184 20.04 15.85 -2.80
C GLU A 184 18.96 14.82 -2.44
N LEU A 185 17.78 14.90 -3.09
CA LEU A 185 16.68 13.95 -2.87
C LEU A 185 17.02 12.55 -3.40
N TYR A 186 17.68 12.43 -4.56
CA TYR A 186 18.11 11.15 -5.08
C TYR A 186 19.18 10.50 -4.22
N CYS A 187 20.16 11.29 -3.71
CA CYS A 187 21.14 10.82 -2.74
C CYS A 187 20.43 10.27 -1.49
N LYS A 188 19.52 11.04 -0.92
CA LYS A 188 18.72 10.61 0.25
C LYS A 188 17.98 9.30 -0.03
N ALA A 189 17.29 9.18 -1.16
CA ALA A 189 16.59 7.96 -1.51
C ALA A 189 17.54 6.76 -1.69
N ALA A 190 18.70 6.97 -2.30
CA ALA A 190 19.73 5.94 -2.51
C ALA A 190 20.35 5.46 -1.18
N GLU A 191 20.66 6.37 -0.25
CA GLU A 191 21.17 6.08 1.10
C GLU A 191 20.21 5.22 1.91
N TYR A 192 18.88 5.44 1.77
CA TYR A 192 17.83 4.61 2.38
C TYR A 192 17.53 3.33 1.59
N GLY A 193 18.37 2.97 0.61
CA GLY A 193 18.29 1.71 -0.13
C GLY A 193 17.25 1.66 -1.24
N SER A 194 16.71 2.81 -1.69
CA SER A 194 15.76 2.84 -2.81
C SER A 194 16.45 2.50 -4.13
N PRO A 195 16.10 1.38 -4.82
CA PRO A 195 16.67 1.06 -6.14
C PRO A 195 16.37 2.15 -7.18
N ARG A 196 15.17 2.74 -7.11
CA ARG A 196 14.76 3.85 -7.96
C ARG A 196 15.61 5.10 -7.68
N GLY A 197 15.89 5.40 -6.40
CA GLY A 197 16.77 6.50 -6.02
C GLY A 197 18.19 6.32 -6.56
N GLN A 198 18.76 5.12 -6.44
CA GLN A 198 20.08 4.79 -6.99
C GLN A 198 20.14 4.95 -8.52
N MET A 199 19.11 4.49 -9.23
CA MET A 199 19.00 4.64 -10.67
C MET A 199 18.89 6.12 -11.08
N LEU A 200 18.05 6.91 -10.43
CA LEU A 200 17.85 8.33 -10.72
C LEU A 200 19.13 9.13 -10.42
N LEU A 201 19.83 8.81 -9.34
CA LEU A 201 21.12 9.43 -9.01
C LEU A 201 22.16 9.16 -10.08
N ALA A 202 22.25 7.92 -10.59
CA ALA A 202 23.19 7.56 -11.66
C ALA A 202 22.92 8.30 -12.99
N HIS A 203 21.68 8.72 -13.23
CA HIS A 203 21.31 9.50 -14.43
C HIS A 203 21.41 11.02 -14.24
N ALA A 204 21.61 11.49 -13.01
CA ALA A 204 21.69 12.92 -12.69
C ALA A 204 23.11 13.49 -12.88
N PHE A 205 24.11 12.63 -13.09
CA PHE A 205 25.51 12.93 -13.35
C PHE A 205 25.96 12.36 -14.71
#